data_726b3b47c394237678c5d7441429e19a
#
_entry.id   726b3b47c394237678c5d7441429e19a
#
_cell.length_a   1.000
_cell.length_b   1.000
_cell.length_c   1.000
_cell.angle_alpha   90.00
_cell.angle_beta   90.00
_cell.angle_gamma   90.00
#
_symmetry.space_group_name_H-M   'P 1'
#
loop_
_entity.id
_entity.type
_entity.pdbx_description
1 polymer ?
#
loop_
_entity_poly.entity_id
_entity_poly.type
_entity_poly.pdbx_seq_one_letter_code
_entity_poly.pdbx_strand_id
1 'polypeptide(L)'
;MASLRVEVISLFPDMFAAISEYGITSRAVKQGLLQLTCWNPRSYTEDRHQTVDDRPFGGGPGMVMKIKPLEGALADAKQAAGTQAKVIYLSPQGRQLTQSAVRELANEEALILIAGRYEGIDERFIETHVDEEWSVGDYVLSGGELPAMVLIDAVTRLLPGALGHADSAEEDSFTDGLLDCPHYTRPEVYADKRVPDVLLSGNHAHIRRWRLQQSLGRTYERRADLLESRSLSGEEQKLLAEYLRQRDDS
;
A
#
# COMPACT_ATOMS: atom_id res chain seq x y z
N MET A 1 -0.01 10.54 20.65
CA MET A 1 -0.66 9.87 19.52
C MET A 1 0.08 8.57 19.32
N ALA A 2 -0.62 7.48 19.03
CA ALA A 2 0.05 6.22 18.70
C ALA A 2 0.86 6.43 17.41
N SER A 3 2.14 6.07 17.41
CA SER A 3 3.00 6.10 16.22
C SER A 3 3.12 4.68 15.67
N LEU A 4 2.97 4.50 14.37
CA LEU A 4 3.29 3.23 13.73
C LEU A 4 4.82 3.08 13.65
N ARG A 5 5.34 1.96 14.09
CA ARG A 5 6.73 1.58 13.93
C ARG A 5 6.86 0.57 12.80
N VAL A 6 7.76 0.83 11.87
CA VAL A 6 8.06 -0.08 10.76
C VAL A 6 9.56 -0.35 10.73
N GLU A 7 9.90 -1.62 10.94
CA GLU A 7 11.26 -2.15 10.82
C GLU A 7 11.36 -2.89 9.49
N VAL A 8 12.33 -2.56 8.66
CA VAL A 8 12.48 -3.17 7.33
C VAL A 8 13.79 -3.95 7.26
N ILE A 9 13.71 -5.23 6.94
CA ILE A 9 14.88 -6.07 6.65
C ILE A 9 15.12 -6.03 5.15
N SER A 10 16.22 -5.42 4.71
CA SER A 10 16.55 -5.22 3.29
C SER A 10 18.05 -5.19 3.05
N LEU A 11 18.47 -5.73 1.90
CA LEU A 11 19.85 -5.60 1.41
C LEU A 11 20.17 -4.20 0.88
N PHE A 12 19.17 -3.38 0.64
CA PHE A 12 19.29 -2.03 0.06
C PHE A 12 18.55 -0.98 0.91
N PRO A 13 19.00 -0.72 2.14
CA PRO A 13 18.35 0.22 3.05
C PRO A 13 18.22 1.64 2.47
N ASP A 14 19.17 2.08 1.66
CA ASP A 14 19.18 3.42 1.06
C ASP A 14 18.02 3.65 0.08
N MET A 15 17.38 2.61 -0.46
CA MET A 15 16.20 2.75 -1.29
C MET A 15 15.02 3.40 -0.53
N PHE A 16 14.97 3.22 0.77
CA PHE A 16 13.88 3.74 1.62
C PHE A 16 13.98 5.26 1.84
N ALA A 17 15.06 5.91 1.44
CA ALA A 17 15.15 7.37 1.38
C ALA A 17 14.03 7.97 0.51
N ALA A 18 13.55 7.24 -0.51
CA ALA A 18 12.44 7.66 -1.35
C ALA A 18 11.16 7.97 -0.56
N ILE A 19 10.92 7.29 0.55
CA ILE A 19 9.74 7.49 1.40
C ILE A 19 10.06 8.21 2.72
N SER A 20 11.26 8.10 3.26
CA SER A 20 11.64 8.77 4.50
C SER A 20 12.00 10.25 4.32
N GLU A 21 12.38 10.66 3.11
CA GLU A 21 12.84 12.03 2.82
C GLU A 21 11.88 12.86 1.98
N TYR A 22 10.92 12.23 1.30
CA TYR A 22 10.01 12.91 0.36
C TYR A 22 8.54 12.63 0.66
N GLY A 23 7.67 13.55 0.24
CA GLY A 23 6.23 13.38 0.23
C GLY A 23 5.56 13.35 1.62
N ILE A 24 4.42 12.71 1.68
CA ILE A 24 3.58 12.59 2.87
C ILE A 24 4.24 11.69 3.93
N THR A 25 4.89 10.62 3.49
CA THR A 25 5.58 9.67 4.37
C THR A 25 6.73 10.35 5.12
N SER A 26 7.54 11.19 4.45
CA SER A 26 8.57 12.02 5.09
C SER A 26 7.98 12.96 6.14
N ARG A 27 6.82 13.55 5.86
CA ARG A 27 6.14 14.40 6.83
C ARG A 27 5.68 13.61 8.05
N ALA A 28 5.12 12.41 7.85
CA ALA A 28 4.73 11.52 8.94
C ALA A 28 5.93 11.11 9.80
N VAL A 29 7.09 10.81 9.19
CA VAL A 29 8.36 10.55 9.91
C VAL A 29 8.78 11.76 10.75
N LYS A 30 8.81 12.96 10.16
CA LYS A 30 9.19 14.20 10.87
C LYS A 30 8.24 14.56 12.02
N GLN A 31 6.98 14.19 11.90
CA GLN A 31 5.97 14.40 12.93
C GLN A 31 5.93 13.28 14.00
N GLY A 32 6.74 12.23 13.83
CA GLY A 32 6.76 11.08 14.74
C GLY A 32 5.54 10.18 14.65
N LEU A 33 4.73 10.30 13.59
CA LEU A 33 3.60 9.42 13.31
C LEU A 33 4.04 8.08 12.73
N LEU A 34 5.13 8.08 11.96
CA LEU A 34 5.80 6.92 11.42
C LEU A 34 7.25 6.88 11.92
N GLN A 35 7.67 5.77 12.48
CA GLN A 35 9.08 5.47 12.77
C GLN A 35 9.53 4.40 11.80
N LEU A 36 10.57 4.69 11.00
CA LEU A 36 11.09 3.77 9.98
C LEU A 36 12.57 3.49 10.25
N THR A 37 12.90 2.21 10.43
CA THR A 37 14.27 1.71 10.61
C THR A 37 14.54 0.61 9.60
N CYS A 38 15.76 0.58 9.04
CA CYS A 38 16.17 -0.45 8.11
C CYS A 38 17.32 -1.28 8.69
N TRP A 39 17.21 -2.60 8.55
CA TRP A 39 18.16 -3.59 9.01
C TRP A 39 18.77 -4.33 7.81
N ASN A 40 20.09 -4.22 7.65
CA ASN A 40 20.75 -4.89 6.52
C ASN A 40 21.27 -6.27 6.97
N PRO A 41 20.77 -7.37 6.38
CA PRO A 41 21.25 -8.72 6.70
C PRO A 41 22.78 -8.90 6.56
N ARG A 42 23.45 -8.11 5.70
CA ARG A 42 24.91 -8.17 5.54
C ARG A 42 25.67 -7.86 6.84
N SER A 43 25.09 -7.06 7.72
CA SER A 43 25.68 -6.73 9.01
C SER A 43 25.68 -7.89 10.01
N TYR A 44 24.97 -8.98 9.69
CA TYR A 44 24.80 -10.17 10.53
C TYR A 44 25.50 -11.40 9.96
N THR A 45 26.46 -11.20 9.08
CA THR A 45 27.30 -12.27 8.52
C THR A 45 28.62 -12.36 9.26
N GLU A 46 29.16 -13.57 9.35
CA GLU A 46 30.44 -13.83 10.03
C GLU A 46 31.64 -13.83 9.05
N ASP A 47 31.34 -13.96 7.76
CA ASP A 47 32.37 -14.06 6.73
C ASP A 47 32.80 -12.68 6.19
N ARG A 48 34.06 -12.59 5.75
CA ARG A 48 34.64 -11.35 5.22
C ARG A 48 33.90 -10.76 4.02
N HIS A 49 33.24 -11.60 3.25
CA HIS A 49 32.51 -11.18 2.04
C HIS A 49 31.06 -10.77 2.32
N GLN A 50 30.61 -10.85 3.58
CA GLN A 50 29.25 -10.54 4.00
C GLN A 50 28.20 -11.27 3.16
N THR A 51 28.38 -12.58 3.00
CA THR A 51 27.60 -13.44 2.09
C THR A 51 26.23 -13.73 2.69
N VAL A 52 25.18 -13.22 2.04
CA VAL A 52 23.77 -13.31 2.50
C VAL A 52 22.94 -14.32 1.71
N ASP A 53 23.50 -14.93 0.67
CA ASP A 53 22.85 -15.85 -0.25
C ASP A 53 23.69 -17.11 -0.48
N ASP A 54 23.05 -18.18 -0.95
CA ASP A 54 23.69 -19.43 -1.34
C ASP A 54 22.88 -20.14 -2.43
N ARG A 55 23.45 -21.17 -3.04
CA ARG A 55 22.80 -21.95 -4.07
C ARG A 55 21.62 -22.75 -3.49
N PRO A 56 20.48 -22.83 -4.20
CA PRO A 56 19.36 -23.64 -3.74
C PRO A 56 19.72 -25.13 -3.72
N PHE A 57 19.23 -25.83 -2.71
CA PHE A 57 19.24 -27.30 -2.74
C PHE A 57 18.39 -27.79 -3.92
N GLY A 58 18.80 -28.87 -4.55
CA GLY A 58 18.20 -29.36 -5.78
C GLY A 58 18.74 -28.73 -7.06
N GLY A 59 19.60 -27.73 -6.94
CA GLY A 59 20.18 -27.01 -8.08
C GLY A 59 19.20 -26.02 -8.72
N GLY A 60 19.54 -25.51 -9.88
CA GLY A 60 18.75 -24.52 -10.61
C GLY A 60 19.47 -23.17 -10.73
N PRO A 61 18.93 -22.22 -11.53
CA PRO A 61 19.45 -20.87 -11.64
C PRO A 61 19.15 -20.06 -10.37
N GLY A 62 19.95 -19.01 -10.15
CA GLY A 62 19.72 -18.07 -9.05
C GLY A 62 20.31 -18.50 -7.71
N MET A 63 19.99 -17.73 -6.70
CA MET A 63 20.48 -17.85 -5.33
C MET A 63 19.29 -17.72 -4.37
N VAL A 64 19.44 -18.15 -3.12
CA VAL A 64 18.44 -18.04 -2.06
C VAL A 64 19.07 -17.33 -0.87
N MET A 65 18.34 -16.42 -0.23
CA MET A 65 18.80 -15.72 0.97
C MET A 65 18.93 -16.69 2.14
N LYS A 66 20.09 -16.60 2.82
CA LYS A 66 20.45 -17.46 3.94
C LYS A 66 19.67 -17.14 5.20
N ILE A 67 19.36 -18.17 6.00
CA ILE A 67 18.61 -18.05 7.25
C ILE A 67 19.36 -17.18 8.28
N LYS A 68 20.62 -17.50 8.61
CA LYS A 68 21.34 -16.85 9.72
C LYS A 68 21.42 -15.33 9.64
N PRO A 69 21.78 -14.70 8.49
CA PRO A 69 21.77 -13.24 8.40
C PRO A 69 20.37 -12.63 8.57
N LEU A 70 19.33 -13.32 8.11
CA LEU A 70 17.96 -12.88 8.29
C LEU A 70 17.51 -13.01 9.74
N GLU A 71 17.84 -14.10 10.43
CA GLU A 71 17.53 -14.30 11.86
C GLU A 71 18.20 -13.21 12.72
N GLY A 72 19.46 -12.87 12.45
CA GLY A 72 20.17 -11.82 13.17
C GLY A 72 19.49 -10.46 13.01
N ALA A 73 19.16 -10.08 11.75
CA ALA A 73 18.44 -8.84 11.46
C ALA A 73 17.04 -8.83 12.08
N LEU A 74 16.33 -9.97 12.06
CA LEU A 74 15.00 -10.11 12.63
C LEU A 74 15.02 -9.99 14.17
N ALA A 75 16.04 -10.54 14.82
CA ALA A 75 16.17 -10.44 16.28
C ALA A 75 16.28 -8.98 16.75
N ASP A 76 17.13 -8.19 16.09
CA ASP A 76 17.29 -6.76 16.40
C ASP A 76 16.04 -5.95 16.01
N ALA A 77 15.42 -6.26 14.87
CA ALA A 77 14.15 -5.65 14.46
C ALA A 77 13.04 -5.92 15.48
N LYS A 78 12.91 -7.16 15.97
CA LYS A 78 11.94 -7.53 17.03
C LYS A 78 12.26 -6.82 18.36
N GLN A 79 13.52 -6.68 18.71
CA GLN A 79 13.91 -5.94 19.91
C GLN A 79 13.53 -4.46 19.80
N ALA A 80 13.71 -3.84 18.64
CA ALA A 80 13.34 -2.46 18.40
C ALA A 80 11.83 -2.25 18.33
N ALA A 81 11.09 -3.12 17.61
CA ALA A 81 9.66 -3.03 17.39
C ALA A 81 8.81 -3.41 18.61
N GLY A 82 9.33 -4.28 19.48
CA GLY A 82 8.57 -4.94 20.54
C GLY A 82 8.05 -6.31 20.13
N THR A 83 7.69 -7.11 21.12
CA THR A 83 7.34 -8.54 20.95
C THR A 83 6.04 -8.80 20.20
N GLN A 84 5.20 -7.80 20.02
CA GLN A 84 3.89 -7.89 19.35
C GLN A 84 3.94 -7.45 17.87
N ALA A 85 5.12 -7.10 17.35
CA ALA A 85 5.26 -6.69 15.96
C ALA A 85 4.94 -7.84 15.00
N LYS A 86 4.08 -7.57 14.02
CA LYS A 86 3.73 -8.53 12.97
C LYS A 86 4.86 -8.62 11.93
N VAL A 87 5.35 -9.84 11.66
CA VAL A 87 6.39 -10.11 10.69
C VAL A 87 5.76 -10.43 9.33
N ILE A 88 6.03 -9.61 8.35
CA ILE A 88 5.45 -9.69 7.01
C ILE A 88 6.56 -9.91 5.97
N TYR A 89 6.38 -10.93 5.13
CA TYR A 89 7.22 -11.14 3.96
C TYR A 89 6.50 -10.63 2.70
N LEU A 90 7.19 -9.80 1.90
CA LEU A 90 6.69 -9.30 0.64
C LEU A 90 7.02 -10.30 -0.47
N SER A 91 6.00 -11.04 -0.92
CA SER A 91 6.14 -12.16 -1.83
C SER A 91 5.00 -12.16 -2.86
N PRO A 92 5.24 -12.52 -4.14
CA PRO A 92 4.17 -12.72 -5.11
C PRO A 92 3.24 -13.88 -4.76
N GLN A 93 3.64 -14.76 -3.84
CA GLN A 93 2.83 -15.89 -3.35
C GLN A 93 1.87 -15.50 -2.22
N GLY A 94 2.03 -14.30 -1.66
CA GLY A 94 1.23 -13.82 -0.54
C GLY A 94 -0.19 -13.39 -0.93
N ARG A 95 -1.00 -13.15 0.10
CA ARG A 95 -2.34 -12.56 -0.03
C ARG A 95 -2.23 -11.18 -0.71
N GLN A 96 -3.14 -10.87 -1.63
CA GLN A 96 -3.13 -9.60 -2.33
C GLN A 96 -3.40 -8.42 -1.39
N LEU A 97 -2.53 -7.41 -1.42
CA LEU A 97 -2.66 -6.16 -0.65
C LEU A 97 -3.80 -5.32 -1.25
N THR A 98 -4.90 -5.24 -0.53
CA THR A 98 -6.08 -4.40 -0.88
C THR A 98 -6.21 -3.25 0.11
N GLN A 99 -7.07 -2.27 -0.18
CA GLN A 99 -7.34 -1.17 0.74
C GLN A 99 -7.89 -1.65 2.10
N SER A 100 -8.67 -2.74 2.12
CA SER A 100 -9.11 -3.38 3.37
C SER A 100 -7.94 -3.90 4.18
N ALA A 101 -6.99 -4.59 3.52
CA ALA A 101 -5.78 -5.09 4.16
C ALA A 101 -4.89 -3.95 4.68
N VAL A 102 -4.78 -2.86 3.92
CA VAL A 102 -4.04 -1.66 4.37
C VAL A 102 -4.65 -1.08 5.63
N ARG A 103 -6.00 -1.07 5.75
CA ARG A 103 -6.70 -0.65 6.98
C ARG A 103 -6.45 -1.58 8.17
N GLU A 104 -6.41 -2.89 7.92
CA GLU A 104 -6.05 -3.87 8.96
C GLU A 104 -4.64 -3.58 9.49
N LEU A 105 -3.66 -3.42 8.58
CA LEU A 105 -2.27 -3.14 8.94
C LEU A 105 -2.05 -1.75 9.57
N ALA A 106 -2.86 -0.76 9.23
CA ALA A 106 -2.81 0.58 9.83
C ALA A 106 -3.21 0.61 11.32
N ASN A 107 -3.87 -0.43 11.82
CA ASN A 107 -4.22 -0.57 13.24
C ASN A 107 -3.14 -1.28 14.07
N GLU A 108 -2.09 -1.78 13.44
CA GLU A 108 -0.96 -2.38 14.15
C GLU A 108 -0.07 -1.30 14.80
N GLU A 109 0.53 -1.62 15.93
CA GLU A 109 1.49 -0.72 16.59
C GLU A 109 2.87 -0.79 15.94
N ALA A 110 3.24 -1.97 15.42
CA ALA A 110 4.52 -2.22 14.80
C ALA A 110 4.44 -3.31 13.71
N LEU A 111 5.18 -3.08 12.62
CA LEU A 111 5.34 -4.02 11.52
C LEU A 111 6.83 -4.29 11.28
N ILE A 112 7.17 -5.54 10.99
CA ILE A 112 8.50 -5.93 10.50
C ILE A 112 8.32 -6.43 9.08
N LEU A 113 8.88 -5.71 8.11
CA LEU A 113 8.75 -6.03 6.68
C LEU A 113 10.03 -6.68 6.18
N ILE A 114 9.91 -7.84 5.55
CA ILE A 114 11.05 -8.56 4.96
C ILE A 114 11.01 -8.36 3.45
N ALA A 115 12.02 -7.67 2.92
CA ALA A 115 12.24 -7.45 1.50
C ALA A 115 13.21 -8.52 0.97
N GLY A 116 12.65 -9.62 0.44
CA GLY A 116 13.44 -10.67 -0.18
C GLY A 116 14.09 -10.26 -1.48
N ARG A 117 15.18 -10.93 -1.83
CA ARG A 117 15.91 -10.78 -3.08
C ARG A 117 16.25 -12.15 -3.68
N TYR A 118 16.83 -12.15 -4.86
CA TYR A 118 17.19 -13.36 -5.61
C TYR A 118 15.95 -14.23 -5.93
N GLU A 119 16.03 -15.55 -5.74
CA GLU A 119 14.89 -16.47 -5.89
C GLU A 119 13.92 -16.45 -4.68
N GLY A 120 14.30 -15.73 -3.63
CA GLY A 120 13.53 -15.61 -2.39
C GLY A 120 14.37 -15.89 -1.16
N ILE A 121 13.70 -16.20 -0.07
CA ILE A 121 14.29 -16.54 1.23
C ILE A 121 14.07 -18.02 1.51
N ASP A 122 14.89 -18.63 2.36
CA ASP A 122 14.76 -20.05 2.73
C ASP A 122 13.37 -20.32 3.33
N GLU A 123 12.65 -21.30 2.82
CA GLU A 123 11.27 -21.64 3.22
C GLU A 123 11.13 -21.90 4.71
N ARG A 124 12.13 -22.52 5.34
CA ARG A 124 12.13 -22.78 6.78
C ARG A 124 12.16 -21.50 7.61
N PHE A 125 12.74 -20.40 7.08
CA PHE A 125 12.67 -19.10 7.70
C PHE A 125 11.25 -18.54 7.63
N ILE A 126 10.57 -18.67 6.48
CA ILE A 126 9.18 -18.26 6.31
C ILE A 126 8.29 -18.99 7.30
N GLU A 127 8.32 -20.31 7.28
CA GLU A 127 7.51 -21.19 8.16
C GLU A 127 7.71 -20.91 9.66
N THR A 128 8.92 -20.49 10.05
CA THR A 128 9.28 -20.31 11.46
C THR A 128 9.03 -18.91 11.98
N HIS A 129 9.17 -17.88 11.15
CA HIS A 129 9.30 -16.50 11.60
C HIS A 129 8.32 -15.51 10.98
N VAL A 130 7.67 -15.86 9.87
CA VAL A 130 6.77 -14.98 9.15
C VAL A 130 5.33 -15.23 9.58
N ASP A 131 4.62 -14.17 9.97
CA ASP A 131 3.22 -14.25 10.34
C ASP A 131 2.30 -14.20 9.13
N GLU A 132 2.66 -13.39 8.12
CA GLU A 132 1.85 -13.16 6.92
C GLU A 132 2.74 -12.91 5.70
N GLU A 133 2.28 -13.37 4.53
CA GLU A 133 2.85 -13.01 3.24
C GLU A 133 1.89 -12.11 2.46
N TRP A 134 2.43 -11.03 1.85
CA TRP A 134 1.63 -10.06 1.09
C TRP A 134 2.19 -9.82 -0.30
N SER A 135 1.29 -9.80 -1.29
CA SER A 135 1.58 -9.50 -2.69
C SER A 135 1.00 -8.14 -3.07
N VAL A 136 1.75 -7.33 -3.81
CA VAL A 136 1.27 -6.05 -4.39
C VAL A 136 0.65 -6.21 -5.78
N GLY A 137 0.54 -7.45 -6.29
CA GLY A 137 -0.09 -7.76 -7.57
C GLY A 137 0.54 -8.95 -8.28
N ASP A 138 -0.11 -9.43 -9.33
CA ASP A 138 0.25 -10.63 -10.09
C ASP A 138 1.35 -10.33 -11.11
N TYR A 139 2.50 -9.89 -10.62
CA TYR A 139 3.72 -9.65 -11.42
C TYR A 139 4.96 -9.82 -10.56
N VAL A 140 6.09 -10.11 -11.21
CA VAL A 140 7.36 -10.34 -10.53
C VAL A 140 8.21 -9.08 -10.53
N LEU A 141 8.75 -8.74 -9.35
CA LEU A 141 9.71 -7.65 -9.17
C LEU A 141 11.09 -8.22 -8.82
N SER A 142 12.12 -7.40 -8.96
CA SER A 142 13.52 -7.81 -8.65
C SER A 142 13.80 -7.94 -7.14
N GLY A 143 12.84 -7.59 -6.28
CA GLY A 143 12.97 -7.68 -4.82
C GLY A 143 11.81 -7.04 -4.08
N GLY A 144 11.77 -7.25 -2.77
CA GLY A 144 10.67 -6.81 -1.90
C GLY A 144 10.72 -5.35 -1.46
N GLU A 145 11.74 -4.57 -1.83
CA GLU A 145 11.86 -3.17 -1.38
C GLU A 145 10.75 -2.27 -1.92
N LEU A 146 10.44 -2.38 -3.24
CA LEU A 146 9.34 -1.63 -3.84
C LEU A 146 7.98 -2.01 -3.21
N PRO A 147 7.63 -3.30 -3.09
CA PRO A 147 6.44 -3.71 -2.36
C PRO A 147 6.38 -3.18 -0.92
N ALA A 148 7.49 -3.21 -0.19
CA ALA A 148 7.57 -2.67 1.17
C ALA A 148 7.28 -1.16 1.18
N MET A 149 7.85 -0.39 0.26
CA MET A 149 7.57 1.05 0.12
C MET A 149 6.11 1.33 -0.23
N VAL A 150 5.49 0.54 -1.12
CA VAL A 150 4.06 0.64 -1.46
C VAL A 150 3.20 0.42 -0.21
N LEU A 151 3.48 -0.64 0.56
CA LEU A 151 2.76 -0.95 1.80
C LEU A 151 2.91 0.19 2.82
N ILE A 152 4.14 0.66 3.05
CA ILE A 152 4.42 1.76 3.99
C ILE A 152 3.69 3.04 3.59
N ASP A 153 3.72 3.41 2.31
CA ASP A 153 3.01 4.62 1.84
C ASP A 153 1.50 4.47 2.05
N ALA A 154 0.92 3.36 1.62
CA ALA A 154 -0.52 3.09 1.74
C ALA A 154 -1.00 3.14 3.21
N VAL A 155 -0.27 2.50 4.13
CA VAL A 155 -0.59 2.49 5.56
C VAL A 155 -0.41 3.88 6.17
N THR A 156 0.67 4.59 5.83
CA THR A 156 0.96 5.93 6.35
C THR A 156 -0.15 6.93 6.04
N ARG A 157 -0.77 6.85 4.86
CA ARG A 157 -1.90 7.71 4.48
C ARG A 157 -3.12 7.59 5.40
N LEU A 158 -3.27 6.44 6.08
CA LEU A 158 -4.37 6.18 7.02
C LEU A 158 -4.04 6.58 8.46
N LEU A 159 -2.79 6.93 8.77
CA LEU A 159 -2.42 7.36 10.12
C LEU A 159 -3.05 8.71 10.45
N PRO A 160 -3.70 8.86 11.62
CA PRO A 160 -4.29 10.12 12.01
C PRO A 160 -3.28 11.28 12.01
N GLY A 161 -3.56 12.32 11.23
CA GLY A 161 -2.69 13.50 11.11
C GLY A 161 -1.61 13.40 10.02
N ALA A 162 -1.45 12.28 9.33
CA ALA A 162 -0.50 12.15 8.22
C ALA A 162 -0.93 13.00 7.00
N LEU A 163 -2.22 13.00 6.66
CA LEU A 163 -2.79 13.85 5.61
C LEU A 163 -3.18 15.24 6.16
N GLY A 164 -3.14 16.25 5.29
CA GLY A 164 -3.48 17.63 5.66
C GLY A 164 -4.96 17.84 5.95
N HIS A 165 -5.84 17.02 5.36
CA HIS A 165 -7.27 16.98 5.61
C HIS A 165 -7.66 15.52 5.92
N ALA A 166 -8.32 15.29 7.04
CA ALA A 166 -8.73 13.95 7.47
C ALA A 166 -9.66 13.28 6.44
N ASP A 167 -10.52 14.07 5.79
CA ASP A 167 -11.50 13.59 4.81
C ASP A 167 -10.86 13.09 3.50
N SER A 168 -9.59 13.48 3.22
CA SER A 168 -8.92 13.09 1.96
C SER A 168 -8.71 11.58 1.83
N ALA A 169 -8.51 10.86 2.93
CA ALA A 169 -8.38 9.40 2.90
C ALA A 169 -9.74 8.69 2.84
N GLU A 170 -10.82 9.37 3.25
CA GLU A 170 -12.16 8.80 3.25
C GLU A 170 -12.85 8.89 1.88
N GLU A 171 -12.48 9.88 1.07
CA GLU A 171 -13.01 10.08 -0.28
C GLU A 171 -12.21 9.36 -1.38
N ASP A 172 -11.08 8.71 -1.06
CA ASP A 172 -10.24 7.98 -2.02
C ASP A 172 -10.91 6.70 -2.55
N SER A 173 -10.49 6.25 -3.74
CA SER A 173 -10.91 4.98 -4.33
C SER A 173 -10.77 3.81 -3.35
N PHE A 174 -11.72 2.86 -3.41
CA PHE A 174 -11.81 1.64 -2.59
C PHE A 174 -12.18 1.86 -1.11
N THR A 175 -12.31 3.10 -0.66
CA THR A 175 -12.62 3.39 0.75
C THR A 175 -14.01 2.91 1.14
N ASP A 176 -14.98 3.16 0.27
CA ASP A 176 -16.38 2.70 0.38
C ASP A 176 -16.75 1.63 -0.66
N GLY A 177 -15.73 1.06 -1.35
CA GLY A 177 -15.88 0.05 -2.38
C GLY A 177 -16.17 0.62 -3.78
N LEU A 178 -16.03 1.93 -3.97
CA LEU A 178 -16.15 2.57 -5.28
C LEU A 178 -14.79 3.11 -5.75
N LEU A 179 -14.68 3.38 -7.04
CA LEU A 179 -13.64 4.26 -7.58
C LEU A 179 -14.03 5.71 -7.32
N ASP A 180 -13.05 6.56 -7.09
CA ASP A 180 -13.26 7.99 -6.91
C ASP A 180 -13.81 8.68 -8.18
N CYS A 181 -14.47 9.82 -7.98
CA CYS A 181 -15.05 10.64 -9.03
C CYS A 181 -13.95 11.38 -9.84
N PRO A 182 -14.27 11.94 -11.03
CA PRO A 182 -13.32 12.76 -11.76
C PRO A 182 -13.09 14.10 -11.05
N HIS A 183 -11.81 14.50 -10.98
CA HIS A 183 -11.40 15.79 -10.45
C HIS A 183 -11.08 16.77 -11.58
N TYR A 184 -11.41 18.03 -11.37
CA TYR A 184 -11.15 19.12 -12.30
C TYR A 184 -10.42 20.27 -11.59
N THR A 185 -9.51 20.91 -12.31
CA THR A 185 -8.79 22.10 -11.86
C THR A 185 -8.76 23.16 -12.96
N ARG A 186 -8.18 24.31 -12.69
CA ARG A 186 -8.00 25.39 -13.67
C ARG A 186 -7.09 24.97 -14.82
N PRO A 187 -7.33 25.47 -16.05
CA PRO A 187 -8.38 26.41 -16.47
C PRO A 187 -9.76 25.76 -16.55
N GLU A 188 -10.85 26.57 -16.52
CA GLU A 188 -12.23 26.11 -16.61
C GLU A 188 -12.58 25.43 -17.94
N VAL A 189 -11.91 25.88 -19.02
CA VAL A 189 -12.03 25.28 -20.35
C VAL A 189 -10.65 24.86 -20.84
N TYR A 190 -10.53 23.60 -21.26
CA TYR A 190 -9.31 23.03 -21.83
C TYR A 190 -9.66 22.16 -23.05
N ALA A 191 -9.07 22.45 -24.22
CA ALA A 191 -9.32 21.74 -25.46
C ALA A 191 -10.84 21.54 -25.74
N ASP A 192 -11.59 22.64 -25.70
CA ASP A 192 -13.04 22.74 -25.90
C ASP A 192 -13.90 21.92 -24.90
N LYS A 193 -13.27 21.38 -23.86
CA LYS A 193 -13.95 20.66 -22.77
C LYS A 193 -14.04 21.57 -21.54
N ARG A 194 -15.26 21.77 -21.06
CA ARG A 194 -15.54 22.60 -19.90
C ARG A 194 -15.67 21.75 -18.62
N VAL A 195 -15.27 22.33 -17.51
CA VAL A 195 -15.59 21.81 -16.17
C VAL A 195 -17.11 21.69 -16.04
N PRO A 196 -17.67 20.58 -15.54
CA PRO A 196 -19.12 20.44 -15.33
C PRO A 196 -19.71 21.58 -14.49
N ASP A 197 -20.80 22.18 -14.97
CA ASP A 197 -21.42 23.35 -14.36
C ASP A 197 -21.82 23.11 -12.89
N VAL A 198 -22.19 21.89 -12.54
CA VAL A 198 -22.53 21.52 -11.16
C VAL A 198 -21.36 21.78 -10.20
N LEU A 199 -20.11 21.60 -10.63
CA LEU A 199 -18.90 21.84 -9.83
C LEU A 199 -18.64 23.34 -9.62
N LEU A 200 -19.16 24.19 -10.50
CA LEU A 200 -19.06 25.64 -10.44
C LEU A 200 -20.22 26.29 -9.65
N SER A 201 -21.26 25.54 -9.35
CA SER A 201 -22.51 26.04 -8.75
C SER A 201 -22.39 26.49 -7.28
N GLY A 202 -21.37 26.02 -6.54
CA GLY A 202 -21.25 26.22 -5.09
C GLY A 202 -22.28 25.44 -4.27
N ASN A 203 -23.19 24.68 -4.89
CA ASN A 203 -24.19 23.86 -4.19
C ASN A 203 -23.58 22.52 -3.76
N HIS A 204 -23.12 22.45 -2.52
CA HIS A 204 -22.46 21.26 -1.98
C HIS A 204 -23.31 19.98 -2.04
N ALA A 205 -24.65 20.08 -1.93
CA ALA A 205 -25.52 18.90 -2.01
C ALA A 205 -25.55 18.35 -3.45
N HIS A 206 -25.67 19.23 -4.46
CA HIS A 206 -25.64 18.83 -5.85
C HIS A 206 -24.25 18.31 -6.25
N ILE A 207 -23.17 18.92 -5.74
CA ILE A 207 -21.79 18.47 -5.99
C ILE A 207 -21.57 17.06 -5.42
N ARG A 208 -21.98 16.80 -4.16
CA ARG A 208 -21.87 15.45 -3.56
C ARG A 208 -22.65 14.40 -4.35
N ARG A 209 -23.89 14.71 -4.73
CA ARG A 209 -24.74 13.82 -5.55
C ARG A 209 -24.09 13.52 -6.89
N TRP A 210 -23.54 14.54 -7.57
CA TRP A 210 -22.84 14.37 -8.84
C TRP A 210 -21.59 13.53 -8.69
N ARG A 211 -20.77 13.77 -7.67
CA ARG A 211 -19.57 12.98 -7.38
C ARG A 211 -19.93 11.51 -7.18
N LEU A 212 -20.92 11.19 -6.36
CA LEU A 212 -21.39 9.83 -6.14
C LEU A 212 -21.88 9.18 -7.45
N GLN A 213 -22.62 9.91 -8.28
CA GLN A 213 -23.06 9.43 -9.59
C GLN A 213 -21.87 9.07 -10.49
N GLN A 214 -20.85 9.93 -10.52
CA GLN A 214 -19.64 9.69 -11.31
C GLN A 214 -18.81 8.49 -10.78
N SER A 215 -18.68 8.38 -9.47
CA SER A 215 -18.01 7.25 -8.83
C SER A 215 -18.70 5.92 -9.17
N LEU A 216 -20.01 5.85 -9.07
CA LEU A 216 -20.80 4.67 -9.45
C LEU A 216 -20.62 4.32 -10.93
N GLY A 217 -20.74 5.32 -11.82
CA GLY A 217 -20.59 5.12 -13.26
C GLY A 217 -19.20 4.64 -13.64
N ARG A 218 -18.16 5.27 -13.11
CA ARG A 218 -16.76 4.84 -13.33
C ARG A 218 -16.48 3.45 -12.79
N THR A 219 -17.02 3.11 -11.63
CA THR A 219 -16.87 1.78 -11.05
C THR A 219 -17.53 0.75 -11.93
N TYR A 220 -18.74 1.01 -12.41
CA TYR A 220 -19.44 0.14 -13.35
C TYR A 220 -18.64 -0.12 -14.63
N GLU A 221 -18.05 0.92 -15.20
CA GLU A 221 -17.32 0.81 -16.48
C GLU A 221 -15.94 0.15 -16.36
N ARG A 222 -15.26 0.34 -15.23
CA ARG A 222 -13.84 0.00 -15.09
C ARG A 222 -13.58 -1.14 -14.14
N ARG A 223 -14.43 -1.30 -13.13
CA ARG A 223 -14.29 -2.26 -12.04
C ARG A 223 -15.67 -2.77 -11.60
N ALA A 224 -16.41 -3.39 -12.54
CA ALA A 224 -17.71 -3.96 -12.27
C ALA A 224 -17.72 -4.97 -11.12
N ASP A 225 -16.61 -5.70 -10.93
CA ASP A 225 -16.35 -6.62 -9.82
C ASP A 225 -16.58 -5.99 -8.44
N LEU A 226 -16.25 -4.69 -8.29
CA LEU A 226 -16.48 -3.97 -7.03
C LEU A 226 -17.97 -3.74 -6.74
N LEU A 227 -18.79 -3.54 -7.79
CA LEU A 227 -20.24 -3.39 -7.64
C LEU A 227 -20.91 -4.73 -7.37
N GLU A 228 -20.42 -5.83 -7.93
CA GLU A 228 -20.94 -7.18 -7.69
C GLU A 228 -20.77 -7.60 -6.23
N SER A 229 -19.74 -7.11 -5.56
CA SER A 229 -19.41 -7.43 -4.17
C SER A 229 -20.17 -6.57 -3.15
N ARG A 230 -20.97 -5.57 -3.58
CA ARG A 230 -21.69 -4.68 -2.67
C ARG A 230 -23.19 -4.54 -3.02
N SER A 231 -24.00 -4.28 -2.00
CA SER A 231 -25.41 -3.95 -2.17
C SER A 231 -25.57 -2.44 -2.36
N LEU A 232 -26.10 -2.04 -3.51
CA LEU A 232 -26.42 -0.63 -3.79
C LEU A 232 -27.70 -0.20 -3.07
N SER A 233 -27.67 0.95 -2.44
CA SER A 233 -28.88 1.61 -1.90
C SER A 233 -29.83 2.03 -3.03
N GLY A 234 -31.08 2.31 -2.70
CA GLY A 234 -32.06 2.78 -3.69
C GLY A 234 -31.67 4.11 -4.36
N GLU A 235 -30.91 4.97 -3.66
CA GLU A 235 -30.35 6.19 -4.22
C GLU A 235 -29.22 5.88 -5.20
N GLU A 236 -28.29 5.04 -4.83
CA GLU A 236 -27.16 4.62 -5.67
C GLU A 236 -27.63 3.94 -6.97
N GLN A 237 -28.66 3.08 -6.88
CA GLN A 237 -29.27 2.45 -8.06
C GLN A 237 -29.86 3.49 -9.03
N LYS A 238 -30.55 4.52 -8.50
CA LYS A 238 -31.09 5.61 -9.32
C LYS A 238 -29.97 6.43 -9.97
N LEU A 239 -28.92 6.78 -9.22
CA LEU A 239 -27.80 7.55 -9.73
C LEU A 239 -27.03 6.80 -10.82
N LEU A 240 -26.81 5.50 -10.65
CA LEU A 240 -26.18 4.67 -11.67
C LEU A 240 -27.04 4.61 -12.93
N ALA A 241 -28.35 4.40 -12.79
CA ALA A 241 -29.28 4.40 -13.93
C ALA A 241 -29.35 5.76 -14.67
N GLU A 242 -29.24 6.88 -13.93
CA GLU A 242 -29.13 8.22 -14.52
C GLU A 242 -27.81 8.39 -15.29
N TYR A 243 -26.68 7.92 -14.73
CA TYR A 243 -25.38 7.96 -15.40
C TYR A 243 -25.37 7.19 -16.71
N LEU A 244 -25.90 5.95 -16.72
CA LEU A 244 -25.93 5.11 -17.89
C LEU A 244 -26.78 5.72 -19.01
N ARG A 245 -27.94 6.31 -18.68
CA ARG A 245 -28.78 7.03 -19.65
C ARG A 245 -28.04 8.22 -20.27
N GLN A 246 -27.39 9.06 -19.45
CA GLN A 246 -26.65 10.23 -19.95
C GLN A 246 -25.48 9.85 -20.87
N ARG A 247 -24.83 8.70 -20.61
CA ARG A 247 -23.78 8.19 -21.46
C ARG A 247 -24.30 7.73 -22.83
N ASP A 248 -25.43 7.02 -22.85
CA ASP A 248 -26.01 6.48 -24.09
C ASP A 248 -26.58 7.59 -24.99
N ASP A 249 -26.87 8.77 -24.44
CA ASP A 249 -27.36 9.97 -25.14
C ASP A 249 -26.20 10.88 -25.63
N SER A 250 -24.91 10.59 -25.32
CA SER A 250 -23.72 11.42 -25.62
C SER A 250 -22.87 10.80 -26.72
#